data_9f8aa9df07086b613291cabf82484a38
#
_entry.id   9f8aa9df07086b613291cabf82484a38
#
_cell.length_a   1.000
_cell.length_b   1.000
_cell.length_c   1.000
_cell.angle_alpha   90.00
_cell.angle_beta   90.00
_cell.angle_gamma   90.00
#
_symmetry.space_group_name_H-M   'P 1'
#
loop_
_entity.id
_entity.type
_entity.pdbx_description
1 polymer ?
#
loop_
_entity_poly.entity_id
_entity_poly.type
_entity_poly.pdbx_seq_one_letter_code
_entity_poly.pdbx_strand_id
1 'polypeptide(L)'
;MGRGGGWELKYPILFAGDPHRNFSPILRACLERPPGTLILLGDCDCPAPLPSIMAPAIEAGWDVRWILGNHDTETEAAFDNLVTAHPAGDLGLRVTEIGGLRIAGLPGVFKPRVWDAIEPPHFQTRAAFQASLRPHEAWRGGLPLWHRDTIFPEDFDRLATKRFDVLVTHEAPTSHPHGFYIIDDLARTAGARLIVHGHHHRSYEAVLKAGIQVRGLGIAEPWVMPDPLRGG
;
A
#
# COMPACT_ATOMS: atom_id res chain seq x y z
N MET A 1 5.15 -27.84 -18.69
CA MET A 1 5.88 -26.66 -19.20
C MET A 1 5.03 -25.43 -18.89
N GLY A 2 5.22 -24.85 -17.70
CA GLY A 2 4.55 -23.62 -17.29
C GLY A 2 5.21 -22.45 -18.02
N ARG A 3 4.43 -21.72 -18.79
CA ARG A 3 4.87 -20.45 -19.36
C ARG A 3 5.09 -19.50 -18.19
N GLY A 4 6.35 -19.20 -17.87
CA GLY A 4 6.72 -18.04 -17.07
C GLY A 4 6.32 -16.79 -17.86
N GLY A 5 5.05 -16.40 -17.77
CA GLY A 5 4.55 -15.19 -18.40
C GLY A 5 5.13 -13.99 -17.68
N GLY A 6 6.18 -13.40 -18.23
CA GLY A 6 6.66 -12.09 -17.80
C GLY A 6 5.56 -11.03 -17.94
N TRP A 7 5.71 -9.94 -17.18
CA TRP A 7 4.85 -8.76 -17.30
C TRP A 7 5.33 -7.96 -18.52
N GLU A 8 4.42 -7.42 -19.29
CA GLU A 8 4.75 -6.39 -20.26
C GLU A 8 4.29 -5.05 -19.69
N LEU A 9 5.24 -4.24 -19.24
CA LEU A 9 4.94 -2.94 -18.68
C LEU A 9 4.86 -1.87 -19.78
N LYS A 10 3.76 -1.15 -19.82
CA LYS A 10 3.56 -0.03 -20.77
C LYS A 10 4.48 1.15 -20.42
N TYR A 11 4.82 1.32 -19.15
CA TYR A 11 5.69 2.36 -18.60
C TYR A 11 6.21 1.93 -17.22
N PRO A 12 7.26 2.57 -16.67
CA PRO A 12 7.83 2.21 -15.39
C PRO A 12 6.81 2.28 -14.24
N ILE A 13 6.86 1.29 -13.34
CA ILE A 13 6.19 1.34 -12.05
C ILE A 13 7.27 1.35 -10.98
N LEU A 14 7.28 2.41 -10.18
CA LEU A 14 8.18 2.61 -9.06
C LEU A 14 7.39 2.44 -7.76
N PHE A 15 7.83 1.59 -6.87
CA PHE A 15 7.32 1.48 -5.52
C PHE A 15 8.29 2.17 -4.56
N ALA A 16 7.78 2.73 -3.47
CA ALA A 16 8.62 3.31 -2.43
C ALA A 16 8.09 2.97 -1.04
N GLY A 17 8.95 2.38 -0.20
CA GLY A 17 8.65 2.05 1.19
C GLY A 17 8.82 3.25 2.09
N ASP A 18 7.93 3.38 3.03
CA ASP A 18 8.00 4.14 4.28
C ASP A 18 8.85 5.42 4.20
N PRO A 19 8.39 6.48 3.51
CA PRO A 19 9.17 7.71 3.36
C PRO A 19 9.57 8.37 4.67
N HIS A 20 8.72 8.32 5.71
CA HIS A 20 8.97 8.96 7.00
C HIS A 20 9.58 10.35 6.82
N ARG A 21 8.89 11.22 6.05
CA ARG A 21 9.29 12.59 5.72
C ARG A 21 10.51 12.72 4.78
N ASN A 22 11.22 11.61 4.49
CA ASN A 22 12.38 11.61 3.60
C ASN A 22 12.02 11.20 2.17
N PHE A 23 11.56 12.13 1.38
CA PHE A 23 11.20 11.91 -0.03
C PHE A 23 12.40 12.05 -1.00
N SER A 24 13.58 12.47 -0.53
CA SER A 24 14.72 12.77 -1.39
C SER A 24 15.20 11.59 -2.24
N PRO A 25 15.36 10.35 -1.70
CA PRO A 25 15.74 9.20 -2.51
C PRO A 25 14.69 8.84 -3.57
N ILE A 26 13.41 9.00 -3.23
CA ILE A 26 12.27 8.69 -4.10
C ILE A 26 12.21 9.68 -5.26
N LEU A 27 12.32 10.99 -4.96
CA LEU A 27 12.36 12.04 -5.99
C LEU A 27 13.52 11.84 -6.96
N ARG A 28 14.72 11.52 -6.43
CA ARG A 28 15.88 11.21 -7.26
C ARG A 28 15.59 10.04 -8.20
N ALA A 29 15.02 8.96 -7.66
CA ALA A 29 14.69 7.79 -8.46
C ALA A 29 13.65 8.08 -9.56
N CYS A 30 12.70 8.98 -9.32
CA CYS A 30 11.77 9.45 -10.34
C CYS A 30 12.49 10.27 -11.41
N LEU A 31 13.30 11.25 -11.02
CA LEU A 31 13.92 12.20 -11.96
C LEU A 31 15.02 11.58 -12.83
N GLU A 32 15.60 10.48 -12.40
CA GLU A 32 16.61 9.72 -13.17
C GLU A 32 15.99 8.77 -14.22
N ARG A 33 14.66 8.73 -14.35
CA ARG A 33 13.94 7.76 -15.21
C ARG A 33 12.87 8.44 -16.05
N PRO A 34 12.45 7.79 -17.15
CA PRO A 34 11.23 8.19 -17.86
C PRO A 34 10.03 8.18 -16.92
N PRO A 35 9.05 9.08 -17.08
CA PRO A 35 7.87 9.12 -16.23
C PRO A 35 7.03 7.84 -16.31
N GLY A 36 6.38 7.52 -15.20
CA GLY A 36 5.54 6.36 -15.03
C GLY A 36 4.61 6.56 -13.85
N THR A 37 4.37 5.49 -13.09
CA THR A 37 3.61 5.58 -11.83
C THR A 37 4.50 5.30 -10.64
N LEU A 38 4.49 6.21 -9.66
CA LEU A 38 5.05 6.00 -8.33
C LEU A 38 3.94 5.53 -7.38
N ILE A 39 4.21 4.49 -6.60
CA ILE A 39 3.29 3.98 -5.56
C ILE A 39 4.01 4.02 -4.21
N LEU A 40 3.52 4.87 -3.30
CA LEU A 40 3.99 4.97 -1.92
C LEU A 40 3.24 3.94 -1.05
N LEU A 41 3.98 3.17 -0.26
CA LEU A 41 3.45 2.02 0.50
C LEU A 41 3.00 2.37 1.92
N GLY A 42 2.68 3.64 2.17
CA GLY A 42 2.29 4.15 3.49
C GLY A 42 3.45 4.75 4.26
N ASP A 43 3.15 5.19 5.49
CA ASP A 43 4.09 5.86 6.38
C ASP A 43 4.83 7.02 5.71
N CYS A 44 4.06 7.81 4.97
CA CYS A 44 4.56 9.01 4.32
C CYS A 44 4.93 10.09 5.34
N ASP A 45 4.13 10.21 6.43
CA ASP A 45 4.27 11.26 7.46
C ASP A 45 4.55 12.63 6.82
N CYS A 46 3.69 13.02 5.90
CA CYS A 46 3.90 14.17 5.01
C CYS A 46 4.02 15.49 5.80
N PRO A 47 5.20 16.17 5.80
CA PRO A 47 5.37 17.44 6.50
C PRO A 47 4.69 18.63 5.81
N ALA A 48 4.25 18.45 4.57
CA ALA A 48 3.54 19.40 3.73
C ALA A 48 2.62 18.62 2.76
N PRO A 49 1.69 19.26 2.05
CA PRO A 49 0.85 18.58 1.06
C PRO A 49 1.66 17.71 0.10
N LEU A 50 1.30 16.43 -0.04
CA LEU A 50 2.03 15.49 -0.89
C LEU A 50 2.28 16.00 -2.31
N PRO A 51 1.33 16.65 -3.00
CA PRO A 51 1.61 17.22 -4.32
C PRO A 51 2.72 18.28 -4.31
N SER A 52 2.85 19.04 -3.23
CA SER A 52 3.92 20.05 -3.11
C SER A 52 5.27 19.38 -2.88
N ILE A 53 5.33 18.32 -2.08
CA ILE A 53 6.56 17.55 -1.86
C ILE A 53 7.00 16.88 -3.17
N MET A 54 6.05 16.30 -3.90
CA MET A 54 6.30 15.53 -5.12
C MET A 54 6.24 16.38 -6.39
N ALA A 55 6.12 17.70 -6.28
CA ALA A 55 6.00 18.60 -7.43
C ALA A 55 7.05 18.34 -8.53
N PRO A 56 8.36 18.15 -8.24
CA PRO A 56 9.33 17.88 -9.29
C PRO A 56 9.05 16.59 -10.09
N ALA A 57 8.55 15.54 -9.42
CA ALA A 57 8.19 14.28 -10.09
C ALA A 57 6.89 14.45 -10.90
N ILE A 58 5.88 15.12 -10.34
CA ILE A 58 4.59 15.38 -11.00
C ILE A 58 4.81 16.24 -12.25
N GLU A 59 5.63 17.29 -12.17
CA GLU A 59 6.00 18.15 -13.31
C GLU A 59 6.79 17.40 -14.39
N ALA A 60 7.57 16.40 -13.98
CA ALA A 60 8.24 15.48 -14.91
C ALA A 60 7.30 14.43 -15.52
N GLY A 61 6.01 14.41 -15.15
CA GLY A 61 4.97 13.54 -15.71
C GLY A 61 4.70 12.26 -14.94
N TRP A 62 5.20 12.12 -13.70
CA TRP A 62 4.89 10.98 -12.85
C TRP A 62 3.48 11.05 -12.30
N ASP A 63 2.75 9.91 -12.36
CA ASP A 63 1.49 9.70 -11.63
C ASP A 63 1.83 9.18 -10.23
N VAL A 64 1.48 9.96 -9.19
CA VAL A 64 1.79 9.62 -7.80
C VAL A 64 0.60 8.98 -7.14
N ARG A 65 0.77 7.75 -6.66
CA ARG A 65 -0.23 6.95 -5.96
C ARG A 65 0.26 6.59 -4.57
N TRP A 66 -0.67 6.24 -3.68
CA TRP A 66 -0.35 5.90 -2.30
C TRP A 66 -1.39 4.97 -1.67
N ILE A 67 -0.97 4.28 -0.62
CA ILE A 67 -1.83 3.66 0.38
C ILE A 67 -1.49 4.24 1.75
N LEU A 68 -2.41 4.16 2.72
CA LEU A 68 -2.12 4.57 4.11
C LEU A 68 -1.20 3.57 4.80
N GLY A 69 -0.27 4.09 5.62
CA GLY A 69 0.39 3.40 6.71
C GLY A 69 -0.08 3.93 8.06
N ASN A 70 0.51 3.45 9.16
CA ASN A 70 0.06 3.82 10.50
C ASN A 70 0.49 5.24 10.93
N HIS A 71 1.64 5.73 10.48
CA HIS A 71 2.11 7.09 10.78
C HIS A 71 1.30 8.18 10.07
N ASP A 72 0.61 7.84 8.99
CA ASP A 72 -0.21 8.80 8.23
C ASP A 72 -1.48 9.24 8.99
N THR A 73 -1.83 8.55 10.08
CA THR A 73 -3.01 8.83 10.92
C THR A 73 -2.68 9.24 12.35
N GLU A 74 -1.41 9.49 12.67
CA GLU A 74 -1.01 9.93 14.00
C GLU A 74 -1.37 11.38 14.30
N THR A 75 -1.35 12.23 13.27
CA THR A 75 -1.71 13.64 13.39
C THR A 75 -2.68 14.06 12.28
N GLU A 76 -3.54 15.07 12.58
CA GLU A 76 -4.43 15.64 11.56
C GLU A 76 -3.64 16.24 10.40
N ALA A 77 -2.49 16.84 10.67
CA ALA A 77 -1.65 17.44 9.65
C ALA A 77 -1.08 16.37 8.69
N ALA A 78 -0.56 15.25 9.20
CA ALA A 78 -0.06 14.16 8.36
C ALA A 78 -1.19 13.59 7.48
N PHE A 79 -2.37 13.35 8.08
CA PHE A 79 -3.53 12.88 7.35
C PHE A 79 -3.99 13.86 6.25
N ASP A 80 -4.12 15.14 6.59
CA ASP A 80 -4.57 16.15 5.63
C ASP A 80 -3.55 16.37 4.50
N ASN A 81 -2.26 16.35 4.81
CA ASN A 81 -1.19 16.52 3.84
C ASN A 81 -1.11 15.36 2.84
N LEU A 82 -1.56 14.17 3.21
CA LEU A 82 -1.63 13.00 2.32
C LEU A 82 -3.03 12.85 1.72
N VAL A 83 -4.03 12.58 2.57
CA VAL A 83 -5.36 12.13 2.14
C VAL A 83 -6.18 13.27 1.57
N THR A 84 -6.25 14.41 2.29
CA THR A 84 -7.04 15.56 1.85
C THR A 84 -6.38 16.30 0.69
N ALA A 85 -5.04 16.38 0.70
CA ALA A 85 -4.30 17.10 -0.33
C ALA A 85 -4.18 16.33 -1.66
N HIS A 86 -4.21 14.97 -1.63
CA HIS A 86 -4.06 14.15 -2.84
C HIS A 86 -5.03 12.96 -2.91
N PRO A 87 -6.35 13.18 -2.85
CA PRO A 87 -7.33 12.09 -2.81
C PRO A 87 -7.37 11.25 -4.10
N ALA A 88 -6.95 11.83 -5.24
CA ALA A 88 -6.89 11.12 -6.52
C ALA A 88 -5.80 10.04 -6.56
N GLY A 89 -4.79 10.13 -5.68
CA GLY A 89 -3.70 9.19 -5.58
C GLY A 89 -4.03 7.92 -4.78
N ASP A 90 -5.14 7.91 -4.03
CA ASP A 90 -5.52 6.82 -3.13
C ASP A 90 -5.81 5.51 -3.88
N LEU A 91 -5.04 4.47 -3.60
CA LEU A 91 -5.26 3.09 -4.08
C LEU A 91 -5.99 2.21 -3.07
N GLY A 92 -6.30 2.73 -1.88
CA GLY A 92 -6.88 1.94 -0.79
C GLY A 92 -8.19 1.27 -1.18
N LEU A 93 -8.26 -0.07 -0.99
CA LEU A 93 -9.41 -0.93 -1.24
C LEU A 93 -9.96 -0.84 -2.68
N ARG A 94 -9.09 -0.55 -3.64
CA ARG A 94 -9.40 -0.46 -5.07
C ARG A 94 -8.50 -1.38 -5.86
N VAL A 95 -8.96 -1.74 -7.07
CA VAL A 95 -8.14 -2.36 -8.11
C VAL A 95 -8.04 -1.37 -9.26
N THR A 96 -6.83 -0.95 -9.58
CA THR A 96 -6.55 0.06 -10.59
C THR A 96 -5.63 -0.54 -11.66
N GLU A 97 -5.88 -0.27 -12.93
CA GLU A 97 -4.96 -0.65 -14.00
C GLU A 97 -3.83 0.39 -14.06
N ILE A 98 -2.60 -0.08 -13.84
CA ILE A 98 -1.37 0.72 -13.84
C ILE A 98 -0.32 -0.02 -14.66
N GLY A 99 0.23 0.60 -15.69
CA GLY A 99 1.26 0.01 -16.54
C GLY A 99 0.84 -1.28 -17.25
N GLY A 100 -0.47 -1.53 -17.39
CA GLY A 100 -1.00 -2.78 -17.95
C GLY A 100 -1.25 -3.88 -16.93
N LEU A 101 -1.02 -3.61 -15.64
CA LEU A 101 -1.27 -4.53 -14.54
C LEU A 101 -2.44 -4.05 -13.68
N ARG A 102 -3.21 -4.99 -13.14
CA ARG A 102 -4.23 -4.72 -12.13
C ARG A 102 -3.55 -4.71 -10.76
N ILE A 103 -3.49 -3.56 -10.14
CA ILE A 103 -2.87 -3.37 -8.83
C ILE A 103 -3.95 -3.11 -7.80
N ALA A 104 -3.96 -3.90 -6.73
CA ALA A 104 -4.86 -3.73 -5.58
C ALA A 104 -4.10 -3.12 -4.40
N GLY A 105 -4.73 -2.19 -3.67
CA GLY A 105 -4.19 -1.62 -2.44
C GLY A 105 -4.92 -2.12 -1.20
N LEU A 106 -4.19 -2.69 -0.23
CA LEU A 106 -4.65 -2.95 1.13
C LEU A 106 -3.93 -1.98 2.08
N PRO A 107 -4.56 -0.85 2.45
CA PRO A 107 -3.95 0.18 3.28
C PRO A 107 -3.97 -0.19 4.76
N GLY A 108 -3.05 0.38 5.55
CA GLY A 108 -3.10 0.40 7.00
C GLY A 108 -2.53 -0.82 7.68
N VAL A 109 -2.87 -0.96 8.96
CA VAL A 109 -2.35 -1.98 9.86
C VAL A 109 -3.47 -2.67 10.64
N PHE A 110 -3.19 -3.89 11.13
CA PHE A 110 -4.07 -4.55 12.08
C PHE A 110 -3.99 -3.88 13.45
N LYS A 111 -5.14 -3.68 14.08
CA LYS A 111 -5.24 -3.08 15.43
C LYS A 111 -6.07 -3.98 16.35
N PRO A 112 -5.50 -4.47 17.46
CA PRO A 112 -6.18 -5.44 18.34
C PRO A 112 -7.54 -5.01 18.83
N ARG A 113 -7.82 -3.71 18.99
CA ARG A 113 -9.16 -3.21 19.34
C ARG A 113 -10.22 -3.61 18.30
N VAL A 114 -9.82 -3.84 17.06
CA VAL A 114 -10.71 -4.24 15.96
C VAL A 114 -10.44 -5.67 15.55
N TRP A 115 -9.20 -5.95 15.18
CA TRP A 115 -8.75 -7.24 14.74
C TRP A 115 -7.22 -7.31 14.71
N ASP A 116 -6.64 -8.39 15.23
CA ASP A 116 -5.21 -8.68 15.21
C ASP A 116 -4.81 -9.68 14.11
N ALA A 117 -5.76 -10.08 13.27
CA ALA A 117 -5.62 -11.07 12.19
C ALA A 117 -5.25 -12.50 12.65
N ILE A 118 -5.22 -12.78 13.97
CA ILE A 118 -4.92 -14.08 14.55
C ILE A 118 -6.19 -14.67 15.19
N GLU A 119 -6.79 -13.91 16.09
CA GLU A 119 -8.04 -14.27 16.76
C GLU A 119 -9.26 -13.75 15.98
N PRO A 120 -10.47 -14.28 16.27
CA PRO A 120 -11.69 -13.76 15.68
C PRO A 120 -11.82 -12.23 15.90
N PRO A 121 -12.21 -11.48 14.88
CA PRO A 121 -12.27 -10.01 14.98
C PRO A 121 -13.35 -9.56 15.97
N HIS A 122 -13.05 -8.52 16.73
CA HIS A 122 -14.03 -7.85 17.59
C HIS A 122 -15.08 -7.09 16.78
N PHE A 123 -14.69 -6.58 15.61
CA PHE A 123 -15.58 -5.87 14.70
C PHE A 123 -15.33 -6.29 13.26
N GLN A 124 -16.40 -6.73 12.58
CA GLN A 124 -16.34 -7.15 11.17
C GLN A 124 -16.26 -5.97 10.21
N THR A 125 -16.91 -4.85 10.57
CA THR A 125 -17.07 -3.70 9.69
C THR A 125 -16.74 -2.39 10.40
N ARG A 126 -16.34 -1.39 9.61
CA ARG A 126 -16.16 0.00 10.09
C ARG A 126 -17.45 0.55 10.71
N ALA A 127 -18.58 0.24 10.11
CA ALA A 127 -19.87 0.69 10.61
C ALA A 127 -20.18 0.13 12.01
N ALA A 128 -19.91 -1.17 12.26
CA ALA A 128 -20.10 -1.80 13.57
C ALA A 128 -19.17 -1.17 14.61
N PHE A 129 -17.91 -0.95 14.26
CA PHE A 129 -16.96 -0.29 15.15
C PHE A 129 -17.37 1.16 15.44
N GLN A 130 -17.74 1.93 14.42
CA GLN A 130 -18.19 3.32 14.57
C GLN A 130 -19.44 3.41 15.47
N ALA A 131 -20.37 2.48 15.36
CA ALA A 131 -21.57 2.44 16.22
C ALA A 131 -21.26 2.14 17.69
N SER A 132 -20.11 1.54 18.01
CA SER A 132 -19.64 1.27 19.37
C SER A 132 -18.94 2.45 20.05
N LEU A 133 -18.58 3.49 19.26
CA LEU A 133 -17.81 4.63 19.74
C LEU A 133 -18.69 5.59 20.55
N ARG A 134 -18.07 6.23 21.55
CA ARG A 134 -18.67 7.39 22.21
C ARG A 134 -18.58 8.62 21.29
N PRO A 135 -19.52 9.59 21.38
CA PRO A 135 -19.54 10.75 20.48
C PRO A 135 -18.21 11.53 20.40
N HIS A 136 -17.48 11.62 21.53
CA HIS A 136 -16.20 12.33 21.60
C HIS A 136 -15.01 11.58 21.02
N GLU A 137 -15.15 10.29 20.72
CA GLU A 137 -14.12 9.48 20.04
C GLU A 137 -14.17 9.67 18.53
N ALA A 138 -15.30 10.13 17.99
CA ALA A 138 -15.44 10.34 16.55
C ALA A 138 -14.59 11.54 16.09
N TRP A 139 -13.88 11.37 14.99
CA TRP A 139 -13.12 12.44 14.35
C TRP A 139 -13.78 12.77 13.00
N ARG A 140 -14.12 14.05 12.81
CA ARG A 140 -14.80 14.56 11.59
C ARG A 140 -16.04 13.71 11.20
N GLY A 141 -16.81 13.30 12.21
CA GLY A 141 -18.04 12.50 12.01
C GLY A 141 -17.86 11.06 11.58
N GLY A 142 -16.63 10.54 11.61
CA GLY A 142 -16.31 9.17 11.25
C GLY A 142 -15.50 8.46 12.34
N LEU A 143 -14.68 7.49 11.91
CA LEU A 143 -13.76 6.79 12.81
C LEU A 143 -12.79 7.77 13.49
N PRO A 144 -12.29 7.46 14.71
CA PRO A 144 -11.19 8.20 15.30
C PRO A 144 -10.03 8.29 14.31
N LEU A 145 -9.27 9.37 14.33
CA LEU A 145 -8.13 9.57 13.42
C LEU A 145 -7.20 8.36 13.45
N TRP A 146 -6.82 7.91 14.64
CA TRP A 146 -5.99 6.73 14.89
C TRP A 146 -6.54 5.42 14.29
N HIS A 147 -7.82 5.35 13.92
CA HIS A 147 -8.45 4.18 13.32
C HIS A 147 -8.77 4.34 11.83
N ARG A 148 -8.30 5.41 11.19
CA ARG A 148 -8.49 5.63 9.74
C ARG A 148 -7.64 4.68 8.88
N ASP A 149 -6.54 4.19 9.43
CA ASP A 149 -5.63 3.20 8.85
C ASP A 149 -5.89 1.77 9.33
N THR A 150 -6.95 1.53 10.11
CA THR A 150 -7.23 0.18 10.62
C THR A 150 -7.75 -0.72 9.51
N ILE A 151 -7.16 -1.91 9.40
CA ILE A 151 -7.64 -2.98 8.53
C ILE A 151 -8.83 -3.69 9.21
N PHE A 152 -9.92 -3.85 8.48
CA PHE A 152 -11.12 -4.56 8.90
C PHE A 152 -11.32 -5.84 8.08
N PRO A 153 -12.01 -6.87 8.60
CA PRO A 153 -12.35 -8.07 7.81
C PRO A 153 -13.07 -7.74 6.50
N GLU A 154 -13.98 -6.77 6.49
CA GLU A 154 -14.68 -6.33 5.27
C GLU A 154 -13.76 -5.87 4.14
N ASP A 155 -12.51 -5.46 4.44
CA ASP A 155 -11.53 -5.06 3.45
C ASP A 155 -11.05 -6.26 2.63
N PHE A 156 -10.83 -7.38 3.32
CA PHE A 156 -10.50 -8.66 2.68
C PHE A 156 -11.66 -9.15 1.85
N ASP A 157 -12.88 -9.15 2.40
CA ASP A 157 -14.10 -9.56 1.68
C ASP A 157 -14.25 -8.75 0.38
N ARG A 158 -14.02 -7.44 0.46
CA ARG A 158 -14.11 -6.53 -0.69
C ARG A 158 -13.06 -6.82 -1.75
N LEU A 159 -11.81 -7.07 -1.37
CA LEU A 159 -10.72 -7.32 -2.30
C LEU A 159 -10.73 -8.77 -2.81
N ALA A 160 -11.10 -9.76 -1.99
CA ALA A 160 -11.14 -11.16 -2.37
C ALA A 160 -12.13 -11.47 -3.51
N THR A 161 -13.15 -10.63 -3.70
CA THR A 161 -14.07 -10.73 -4.84
C THR A 161 -13.47 -10.26 -6.16
N LYS A 162 -12.27 -9.65 -6.14
CA LYS A 162 -11.62 -9.07 -7.31
C LYS A 162 -10.50 -9.98 -7.83
N ARG A 163 -10.03 -9.67 -9.05
CA ARG A 163 -8.83 -10.27 -9.62
C ARG A 163 -7.80 -9.17 -9.84
N PHE A 164 -6.57 -9.41 -9.38
CA PHE A 164 -5.47 -8.47 -9.56
C PHE A 164 -4.14 -9.21 -9.70
N ASP A 165 -3.16 -8.54 -10.25
CA ASP A 165 -1.85 -9.11 -10.58
C ASP A 165 -0.83 -8.79 -9.49
N VAL A 166 -0.96 -7.62 -8.84
CA VAL A 166 -0.10 -7.13 -7.77
C VAL A 166 -0.96 -6.70 -6.59
N LEU A 167 -0.57 -7.11 -5.39
CA LEU A 167 -1.09 -6.58 -4.13
C LEU A 167 -0.05 -5.63 -3.53
N VAL A 168 -0.43 -4.36 -3.32
CA VAL A 168 0.34 -3.45 -2.48
C VAL A 168 -0.32 -3.37 -1.12
N THR A 169 0.47 -3.53 -0.07
CA THR A 169 -0.01 -3.50 1.31
C THR A 169 1.00 -2.80 2.20
N HIS A 170 0.54 -2.19 3.29
CA HIS A 170 1.48 -1.67 4.28
C HIS A 170 1.99 -2.80 5.15
N GLU A 171 1.11 -3.67 5.65
CA GLU A 171 1.46 -4.87 6.42
C GLU A 171 2.13 -5.95 5.57
N ALA A 172 2.94 -6.79 6.21
CA ALA A 172 3.71 -7.84 5.57
C ALA A 172 2.94 -9.18 5.45
N PRO A 173 3.19 -9.98 4.39
CA PRO A 173 2.82 -11.39 4.31
C PRO A 173 3.74 -12.27 5.18
N THR A 174 3.44 -13.57 5.27
CA THR A 174 4.16 -14.54 6.13
C THR A 174 5.65 -14.74 5.79
N SER A 175 6.14 -14.19 4.71
CA SER A 175 7.58 -14.16 4.42
C SER A 175 8.37 -13.27 5.39
N HIS A 176 7.69 -12.37 6.10
CA HIS A 176 8.26 -11.62 7.22
C HIS A 176 7.91 -12.29 8.56
N PRO A 177 8.81 -12.30 9.59
CA PRO A 177 8.54 -12.92 10.88
C PRO A 177 7.30 -12.38 11.61
N HIS A 178 6.94 -11.13 11.37
CA HIS A 178 5.74 -10.48 11.91
C HIS A 178 4.63 -10.33 10.86
N GLY A 179 4.67 -11.12 9.79
CA GLY A 179 3.69 -11.04 8.72
C GLY A 179 2.45 -11.91 8.97
N PHE A 180 1.41 -11.66 8.18
CA PHE A 180 0.07 -12.20 8.38
C PHE A 180 -0.34 -13.16 7.26
N TYR A 181 -0.78 -14.37 7.63
CA TYR A 181 -1.25 -15.39 6.68
C TYR A 181 -2.43 -14.93 5.83
N ILE A 182 -3.29 -14.09 6.39
CA ILE A 182 -4.47 -13.62 5.66
C ILE A 182 -4.10 -12.76 4.45
N ILE A 183 -2.93 -12.10 4.45
CA ILE A 183 -2.40 -11.36 3.31
C ILE A 183 -1.98 -12.34 2.20
N ASP A 184 -1.32 -13.45 2.56
CA ASP A 184 -0.98 -14.52 1.63
C ASP A 184 -2.26 -15.09 0.99
N ASP A 185 -3.28 -15.33 1.81
CA ASP A 185 -4.55 -15.94 1.38
C ASP A 185 -5.33 -14.99 0.45
N LEU A 186 -5.35 -13.69 0.74
CA LEU A 186 -5.94 -12.68 -0.14
C LEU A 186 -5.24 -12.67 -1.51
N ALA A 187 -3.90 -12.59 -1.51
CA ALA A 187 -3.13 -12.57 -2.76
C ALA A 187 -3.37 -13.84 -3.60
N ARG A 188 -3.36 -15.01 -2.93
CA ARG A 188 -3.63 -16.31 -3.58
C ARG A 188 -5.05 -16.37 -4.16
N THR A 189 -6.05 -15.96 -3.39
CA THR A 189 -7.47 -16.01 -3.78
C THR A 189 -7.75 -15.09 -4.95
N ALA A 190 -7.16 -13.91 -4.96
CA ALA A 190 -7.31 -12.94 -6.04
C ALA A 190 -6.47 -13.24 -7.29
N GLY A 191 -5.51 -14.18 -7.20
CA GLY A 191 -4.62 -14.56 -8.28
C GLY A 191 -3.44 -13.62 -8.48
N ALA A 192 -3.04 -12.90 -7.42
CA ALA A 192 -1.84 -12.06 -7.45
C ALA A 192 -0.57 -12.92 -7.63
N ARG A 193 0.40 -12.36 -8.32
CA ARG A 193 1.72 -12.97 -8.55
C ARG A 193 2.83 -12.23 -7.79
N LEU A 194 2.54 -11.03 -7.30
CA LEU A 194 3.47 -10.20 -6.56
C LEU A 194 2.76 -9.51 -5.39
N ILE A 195 3.41 -9.48 -4.22
CA ILE A 195 3.09 -8.61 -3.09
C ILE A 195 4.25 -7.64 -2.91
N VAL A 196 3.94 -6.34 -2.78
CA VAL A 196 4.93 -5.32 -2.40
C VAL A 196 4.45 -4.63 -1.13
N HIS A 197 5.30 -4.57 -0.11
CA HIS A 197 4.90 -4.05 1.21
C HIS A 197 5.98 -3.19 1.86
N GLY A 198 5.58 -2.36 2.84
CA GLY A 198 6.42 -1.53 3.70
C GLY A 198 6.42 -1.99 5.16
N HIS A 199 6.21 -1.05 6.08
CA HIS A 199 5.98 -1.15 7.52
C HIS A 199 7.18 -1.64 8.36
N HIS A 200 7.85 -2.71 7.94
CA HIS A 200 8.92 -3.31 8.75
C HIS A 200 10.32 -2.78 8.41
N HIS A 201 10.43 -1.79 7.56
CA HIS A 201 11.66 -1.11 7.18
C HIS A 201 12.77 -2.07 6.70
N ARG A 202 12.39 -3.20 6.12
CA ARG A 202 13.31 -4.25 5.71
C ARG A 202 13.23 -4.51 4.22
N SER A 203 14.35 -4.31 3.53
CA SER A 203 14.51 -4.68 2.12
C SER A 203 14.78 -6.17 1.99
N TYR A 204 13.90 -6.91 1.31
CA TYR A 204 14.08 -8.33 1.03
C TYR A 204 13.21 -8.80 -0.13
N GLU A 205 13.58 -9.96 -0.68
CA GLU A 205 12.79 -10.72 -1.64
C GLU A 205 12.50 -12.10 -1.08
N ALA A 206 11.31 -12.61 -1.38
CA ALA A 206 10.90 -13.96 -1.00
C ALA A 206 9.89 -14.52 -2.01
N VAL A 207 9.64 -15.82 -1.90
CA VAL A 207 8.58 -16.49 -2.66
C VAL A 207 7.74 -17.30 -1.68
N LEU A 208 6.44 -17.04 -1.63
CA LEU A 208 5.50 -17.80 -0.82
C LEU A 208 5.26 -19.20 -1.41
N LYS A 209 4.74 -20.14 -0.59
CA LYS A 209 4.46 -21.52 -1.02
C LYS A 209 3.57 -21.61 -2.27
N ALA A 210 2.70 -20.62 -2.50
CA ALA A 210 1.86 -20.53 -3.67
C ALA A 210 2.57 -19.99 -4.95
N GLY A 211 3.89 -19.75 -4.88
CA GLY A 211 4.66 -19.19 -5.98
C GLY A 211 4.52 -17.67 -6.14
N ILE A 212 3.87 -17.00 -5.19
CA ILE A 212 3.69 -15.54 -5.19
C ILE A 212 5.02 -14.92 -4.76
N GLN A 213 5.54 -14.00 -5.59
CA GLN A 213 6.73 -13.22 -5.25
C GLN A 213 6.39 -12.17 -4.18
N VAL A 214 7.36 -11.87 -3.33
CA VAL A 214 7.24 -10.84 -2.31
C VAL A 214 8.44 -9.90 -2.40
N ARG A 215 8.15 -8.61 -2.34
CA ARG A 215 9.15 -7.55 -2.19
C ARG A 215 8.82 -6.70 -0.96
N GLY A 216 9.60 -6.82 0.11
CA GLY A 216 9.59 -5.89 1.23
C GLY A 216 10.52 -4.73 0.94
N LEU A 217 10.10 -3.50 1.26
CA LEU A 217 10.90 -2.29 1.06
C LEU A 217 11.31 -1.67 2.40
N GLY A 218 12.53 -1.12 2.42
CA GLY A 218 13.07 -0.38 3.55
C GLY A 218 12.62 1.09 3.57
N ILE A 219 13.12 1.84 4.57
CA ILE A 219 12.83 3.28 4.74
C ILE A 219 13.27 4.05 3.50
N ALA A 220 12.33 4.82 2.94
CA ALA A 220 12.53 5.67 1.76
C ALA A 220 13.19 4.94 0.58
N GLU A 221 13.04 3.61 0.53
CA GLU A 221 13.65 2.78 -0.52
C GLU A 221 12.79 2.81 -1.78
N PRO A 222 13.31 3.33 -2.91
CA PRO A 222 12.67 3.20 -4.20
C PRO A 222 13.02 1.85 -4.84
N TRP A 223 12.03 1.16 -5.38
CA TRP A 223 12.20 -0.07 -6.15
C TRP A 223 11.42 -0.01 -7.46
N VAL A 224 12.13 -0.14 -8.56
CA VAL A 224 11.53 -0.22 -9.89
C VAL A 224 11.12 -1.65 -10.16
N MET A 225 9.86 -1.85 -10.51
CA MET A 225 9.39 -3.17 -10.91
C MET A 225 10.16 -3.64 -12.15
N PRO A 226 10.81 -4.82 -12.10
CA PRO A 226 11.51 -5.34 -13.26
C PRO A 226 10.57 -5.55 -14.44
N ASP A 227 10.97 -5.07 -15.62
CA ASP A 227 10.32 -5.43 -16.87
C ASP A 227 11.01 -6.71 -17.41
N PRO A 228 10.35 -7.87 -17.38
CA PRO A 228 10.98 -9.13 -17.81
C PRO A 228 11.38 -9.14 -19.28
N LEU A 229 10.84 -8.23 -20.10
CA LEU A 229 11.20 -8.13 -21.51
C LEU A 229 12.43 -7.25 -21.77
N ARG A 230 12.92 -6.51 -20.74
CA ARG A 230 14.11 -5.66 -20.84
C ARG A 230 15.34 -6.24 -20.15
N GLY A 231 15.25 -7.44 -19.56
CA GLY A 231 16.33 -8.17 -18.90
C GLY A 231 16.86 -9.26 -19.79
N GLY A 232 17.64 -8.90 -20.80
CA GLY A 232 18.40 -9.78 -21.68
C GLY A 232 19.68 -9.09 -22.11
#